data_96c2a5342ebe2c055211759e011842fa
#
_entry.id   96c2a5342ebe2c055211759e011842fa
#
_cell.length_a   1.000
_cell.length_b   1.000
_cell.length_c   1.000
_cell.angle_alpha   90.00
_cell.angle_beta   90.00
_cell.angle_gamma   90.00
#
_symmetry.space_group_name_H-M   'P 1'
#
loop_
_entity.id
_entity.type
_entity.pdbx_description
1 polymer ?
#
loop_
_entity_poly.entity_id
_entity_poly.type
_entity_poly.pdbx_seq_one_letter_code
_entity_poly.pdbx_strand_id
1 'polypeptide(L)'
;MSAQELDLRDYFQIVKKRLWMIVSIVVVVCLLAGIYSLYIKKPVYEASTKIIVNQTQQVQTAGSELDLNQINTNIQMINTYKEIIKTPAILDVVSNNYPEFNTNAEELLKKVNVSSVNNTQVMTLVVRDNSYQRAAELVNAISLVFKQEIPSLFNVQNVSILNEAKLNPPVEPGPVEPNVVMNLAIAFIVSLMIGLGIAFLLEYLDDTLKTEEDIEKYLGLPTIAMITRLGQEETRGTETQVQKLSRKAGELEHVTAAK
;
A
#
# COMPACT_ATOMS: atom_id res chain seq x y z
N MET A 1 36.05 21.76 -18.07
CA MET A 1 34.64 21.47 -17.68
C MET A 1 34.68 21.13 -16.19
N SER A 2 34.49 22.12 -15.35
CA SER A 2 34.34 21.88 -13.91
C SER A 2 32.96 21.26 -13.67
N ALA A 3 32.92 20.03 -13.15
CA ALA A 3 31.68 19.43 -12.68
C ALA A 3 31.06 20.39 -11.66
N GLN A 4 29.88 20.93 -11.94
CA GLN A 4 29.12 21.67 -10.97
C GLN A 4 28.77 20.69 -9.85
N GLU A 5 29.37 20.87 -8.69
CA GLU A 5 28.84 20.28 -7.47
C GLU A 5 27.52 20.99 -7.17
N LEU A 6 26.42 20.37 -7.59
CA LEU A 6 25.07 20.83 -7.26
C LEU A 6 24.95 20.82 -5.72
N ASP A 7 24.83 22.01 -5.13
CA ASP A 7 24.63 22.14 -3.69
C ASP A 7 23.24 21.59 -3.33
N LEU A 8 23.11 20.95 -2.15
CA LEU A 8 21.82 20.47 -1.62
C LEU A 8 20.77 21.58 -1.55
N ARG A 9 21.21 22.84 -1.47
CA ARG A 9 20.34 24.02 -1.50
C ARG A 9 19.64 24.19 -2.85
N ASP A 10 20.31 23.88 -3.94
CA ASP A 10 19.76 24.03 -5.30
C ASP A 10 18.64 23.00 -5.52
N TYR A 11 18.84 21.76 -5.09
CA TYR A 11 17.76 20.75 -5.14
C TYR A 11 16.53 21.18 -4.36
N PHE A 12 16.71 21.77 -3.19
CA PHE A 12 15.60 22.24 -2.37
C PHE A 12 14.87 23.42 -3.01
N GLN A 13 15.58 24.34 -3.64
CA GLN A 13 14.99 25.47 -4.36
C GLN A 13 14.17 25.00 -5.57
N ILE A 14 14.66 24.03 -6.34
CA ILE A 14 13.93 23.42 -7.47
C ILE A 14 12.60 22.82 -7.01
N VAL A 15 12.64 22.01 -5.94
CA VAL A 15 11.44 21.40 -5.38
C VAL A 15 10.44 22.49 -4.90
N LYS A 16 10.91 23.50 -4.18
CA LYS A 16 10.07 24.60 -3.68
C LYS A 16 9.44 25.39 -4.82
N LYS A 17 10.19 25.70 -5.86
CA LYS A 17 9.74 26.45 -7.05
C LYS A 17 8.60 25.71 -7.78
N ARG A 18 8.67 24.38 -7.86
CA ARG A 18 7.72 23.54 -8.60
C ARG A 18 6.79 22.70 -7.69
N LEU A 19 6.71 23.09 -6.40
CA LEU A 19 5.96 22.33 -5.39
C LEU A 19 4.48 22.16 -5.76
N TRP A 20 3.83 23.21 -6.27
CA TRP A 20 2.43 23.15 -6.72
C TRP A 20 2.21 22.13 -7.84
N MET A 21 3.15 22.03 -8.76
CA MET A 21 3.09 21.05 -9.84
C MET A 21 3.25 19.61 -9.29
N ILE A 22 4.22 19.39 -8.39
CA ILE A 22 4.43 18.09 -7.75
C ILE A 22 3.19 17.68 -6.98
N VAL A 23 2.64 18.56 -6.15
CA VAL A 23 1.41 18.30 -5.38
C VAL A 23 0.23 17.98 -6.31
N SER A 24 0.05 18.74 -7.39
CA SER A 24 -1.00 18.49 -8.38
C SER A 24 -0.89 17.09 -8.98
N ILE A 25 0.31 16.66 -9.39
CA ILE A 25 0.56 15.32 -9.95
C ILE A 25 0.22 14.25 -8.90
N VAL A 26 0.71 14.42 -7.67
CA VAL A 26 0.45 13.46 -6.58
C VAL A 26 -1.05 13.33 -6.31
N VAL A 27 -1.76 14.45 -6.19
CA VAL A 27 -3.21 14.44 -5.95
C VAL A 27 -3.97 13.73 -7.08
N VAL A 28 -3.65 14.05 -8.33
CA VAL A 28 -4.32 13.42 -9.49
C VAL A 28 -4.07 11.91 -9.52
N VAL A 29 -2.83 11.47 -9.34
CA VAL A 29 -2.48 10.03 -9.36
C VAL A 29 -3.14 9.30 -8.17
N CYS A 30 -3.13 9.88 -6.98
CA CYS A 30 -3.78 9.29 -5.81
C CYS A 30 -5.31 9.20 -5.98
N LEU A 31 -5.95 10.20 -6.58
CA LEU A 31 -7.38 10.16 -6.89
C LEU A 31 -7.69 9.05 -7.90
N LEU A 32 -6.91 8.95 -8.97
CA LEU A 32 -7.10 7.88 -9.97
C LEU A 32 -6.88 6.48 -9.36
N ALA A 33 -5.85 6.32 -8.52
CA ALA A 33 -5.59 5.06 -7.82
C ALA A 33 -6.71 4.71 -6.83
N GLY A 34 -7.28 5.69 -6.14
CA GLY A 34 -8.41 5.51 -5.24
C GLY A 34 -9.67 5.08 -5.98
N ILE A 35 -10.01 5.75 -7.07
CA ILE A 35 -11.15 5.41 -7.94
C ILE A 35 -10.97 4.00 -8.51
N TYR A 36 -9.78 3.68 -9.03
CA TYR A 36 -9.46 2.34 -9.52
C TYR A 36 -9.66 1.26 -8.46
N SER A 37 -9.14 1.51 -7.24
CA SER A 37 -9.21 0.56 -6.14
C SER A 37 -10.63 0.31 -5.64
N LEU A 38 -11.49 1.35 -5.60
CA LEU A 38 -12.85 1.26 -5.07
C LEU A 38 -13.88 0.78 -6.08
N TYR A 39 -13.73 1.16 -7.37
CA TYR A 39 -14.78 0.94 -8.37
C TYR A 39 -14.46 -0.18 -9.36
N ILE A 40 -13.19 -0.41 -9.68
CA ILE A 40 -12.81 -1.37 -10.74
C ILE A 40 -12.47 -2.73 -10.16
N LYS A 41 -11.80 -2.80 -9.00
CA LYS A 41 -11.48 -4.08 -8.36
C LYS A 41 -12.69 -4.65 -7.63
N LYS A 42 -13.01 -5.91 -7.92
CA LYS A 42 -14.06 -6.65 -7.20
C LYS A 42 -13.60 -6.92 -5.76
N PRO A 43 -14.50 -6.80 -4.78
CA PRO A 43 -14.18 -7.15 -3.40
C PRO A 43 -13.90 -8.64 -3.29
N VAL A 44 -12.88 -9.01 -2.52
CA VAL A 44 -12.53 -10.39 -2.20
C VAL A 44 -12.67 -10.58 -0.70
N TYR A 45 -13.39 -11.61 -0.30
CA TYR A 45 -13.61 -11.99 1.08
C TYR A 45 -12.76 -13.21 1.43
N GLU A 46 -12.46 -13.36 2.70
CA GLU A 46 -11.63 -14.43 3.21
C GLU A 46 -12.37 -15.17 4.33
N ALA A 47 -12.39 -16.50 4.25
CA ALA A 47 -12.84 -17.36 5.33
C ALA A 47 -11.73 -18.34 5.71
N SER A 48 -11.67 -18.73 6.98
CA SER A 48 -10.61 -19.59 7.49
C SER A 48 -11.14 -20.68 8.42
N THR A 49 -10.48 -21.83 8.33
CA THR A 49 -10.68 -22.99 9.19
C THR A 49 -9.36 -23.39 9.81
N LYS A 50 -9.37 -23.81 11.07
CA LYS A 50 -8.19 -24.35 11.75
C LYS A 50 -8.27 -25.84 11.92
N ILE A 51 -7.21 -26.54 11.50
CA ILE A 51 -7.08 -28.00 11.52
C ILE A 51 -5.88 -28.35 12.36
N ILE A 52 -6.02 -29.34 13.22
CA ILE A 52 -4.91 -29.99 13.92
C ILE A 52 -4.71 -31.42 13.38
N VAL A 53 -3.47 -31.76 13.12
CA VAL A 53 -3.09 -33.12 12.72
C VAL A 53 -2.20 -33.71 13.80
N ASN A 54 -2.67 -34.78 14.44
CA ASN A 54 -1.94 -35.44 15.50
C ASN A 54 -1.69 -36.89 15.11
N GLN A 55 -0.44 -37.31 15.09
CA GLN A 55 -0.08 -38.73 14.98
C GLN A 55 -0.08 -39.34 16.38
N THR A 56 -1.17 -40.00 16.73
CA THR A 56 -1.15 -40.84 17.94
C THR A 56 -0.59 -42.19 17.55
N GLN A 57 0.69 -42.39 17.71
CA GLN A 57 1.17 -43.79 17.86
C GLN A 57 0.61 -44.31 19.17
N GLN A 58 -0.12 -45.40 19.10
CA GLN A 58 -0.50 -46.20 20.28
C GLN A 58 0.78 -46.70 20.98
N VAL A 59 1.34 -45.90 21.83
CA VAL A 59 2.29 -46.40 22.80
C VAL A 59 1.49 -46.86 24.01
N GLN A 60 1.04 -48.09 23.94
CA GLN A 60 0.65 -48.86 25.11
C GLN A 60 1.92 -49.22 25.91
N THR A 61 2.50 -48.24 26.58
CA THR A 61 3.43 -48.55 27.66
C THR A 61 3.34 -47.40 28.69
N ALA A 62 2.83 -47.78 29.85
CA ALA A 62 2.82 -46.90 31.02
C ALA A 62 4.27 -46.50 31.34
N GLY A 63 4.61 -45.22 31.16
CA GLY A 63 5.92 -44.67 31.54
C GLY A 63 6.74 -43.97 30.45
N SER A 64 6.20 -43.74 29.25
CA SER A 64 6.95 -43.03 28.19
C SER A 64 7.04 -41.53 28.50
N GLU A 65 8.26 -41.05 28.74
CA GLU A 65 8.61 -39.66 28.67
C GLU A 65 8.13 -39.07 27.34
N LEU A 66 7.63 -37.85 27.35
CA LEU A 66 7.25 -37.08 26.15
C LEU A 66 8.44 -37.04 25.18
N ASP A 67 8.36 -37.85 24.11
CA ASP A 67 9.43 -37.87 23.11
C ASP A 67 9.43 -36.60 22.29
N LEU A 68 10.34 -35.70 22.62
CA LEU A 68 10.54 -34.43 21.91
C LEU A 68 10.83 -34.63 20.41
N ASN A 69 11.40 -35.79 20.02
CA ASN A 69 11.65 -36.10 18.62
C ASN A 69 10.34 -36.36 17.87
N GLN A 70 9.34 -36.97 18.51
CA GLN A 70 8.03 -37.18 17.91
C GLN A 70 7.30 -35.83 17.69
N ILE A 71 7.39 -34.90 18.64
CA ILE A 71 6.82 -33.57 18.52
C ILE A 71 7.45 -32.84 17.33
N ASN A 72 8.77 -32.85 17.22
CA ASN A 72 9.49 -32.22 16.11
C ASN A 72 9.15 -32.86 14.76
N THR A 73 9.04 -34.17 14.70
CA THR A 73 8.63 -34.89 13.48
C THR A 73 7.21 -34.51 13.05
N ASN A 74 6.28 -34.43 13.99
CA ASN A 74 4.90 -33.99 13.72
C ASN A 74 4.85 -32.56 13.19
N ILE A 75 5.67 -31.64 13.72
CA ILE A 75 5.78 -30.27 13.24
C ILE A 75 6.32 -30.23 11.80
N GLN A 76 7.33 -31.04 11.46
CA GLN A 76 7.85 -31.11 10.09
C GLN A 76 6.82 -31.67 9.11
N MET A 77 6.02 -32.65 9.52
CA MET A 77 4.96 -33.20 8.69
C MET A 77 3.85 -32.18 8.34
N ILE A 78 3.64 -31.14 9.15
CA ILE A 78 2.70 -30.05 8.85
C ILE A 78 3.01 -29.38 7.52
N ASN A 79 4.27 -29.20 7.17
CA ASN A 79 4.65 -28.64 5.87
C ASN A 79 4.23 -29.55 4.70
N THR A 80 4.36 -30.85 4.87
CA THR A 80 3.87 -31.84 3.90
C THR A 80 2.36 -31.75 3.75
N TYR A 81 1.61 -31.70 4.84
CA TYR A 81 0.14 -31.63 4.80
C TYR A 81 -0.35 -30.34 4.15
N LYS A 82 0.34 -29.21 4.36
CA LYS A 82 0.02 -27.93 3.67
C LYS A 82 0.12 -28.05 2.15
N GLU A 83 1.12 -28.78 1.67
CA GLU A 83 1.26 -28.99 0.22
C GLU A 83 0.22 -29.97 -0.30
N ILE A 84 -0.09 -31.03 0.44
CA ILE A 84 -1.09 -32.03 0.03
C ILE A 84 -2.48 -31.44 -0.14
N ILE A 85 -2.90 -30.52 0.74
CA ILE A 85 -4.19 -29.83 0.61
C ILE A 85 -4.33 -29.13 -0.75
N LYS A 86 -3.23 -28.65 -1.30
CA LYS A 86 -3.19 -27.96 -2.60
C LYS A 86 -3.07 -28.91 -3.80
N THR A 87 -2.97 -30.21 -3.57
CA THR A 87 -2.85 -31.18 -4.68
C THR A 87 -4.21 -31.57 -5.26
N PRO A 88 -4.24 -32.07 -6.51
CA PRO A 88 -5.43 -32.66 -7.10
C PRO A 88 -6.03 -33.78 -6.25
N ALA A 89 -5.23 -34.54 -5.47
CA ALA A 89 -5.70 -35.58 -4.59
C ALA A 89 -6.78 -35.10 -3.58
N ILE A 90 -6.76 -33.84 -3.20
CA ILE A 90 -7.78 -33.22 -2.33
C ILE A 90 -8.73 -32.33 -3.16
N LEU A 91 -8.19 -31.47 -4.01
CA LEU A 91 -9.01 -30.45 -4.69
C LEU A 91 -9.92 -31.05 -5.77
N ASP A 92 -9.53 -32.12 -6.45
CA ASP A 92 -10.42 -32.87 -7.38
C ASP A 92 -11.57 -33.54 -6.64
N VAL A 93 -11.30 -34.13 -5.47
CA VAL A 93 -12.33 -34.74 -4.64
C VAL A 93 -13.33 -33.67 -4.17
N VAL A 94 -12.87 -32.47 -3.79
CA VAL A 94 -13.76 -31.37 -3.44
C VAL A 94 -14.61 -30.97 -4.63
N SER A 95 -14.01 -30.76 -5.81
CA SER A 95 -14.72 -30.40 -7.03
C SER A 95 -15.78 -31.39 -7.43
N ASN A 96 -15.49 -32.71 -7.28
CA ASN A 96 -16.41 -33.79 -7.62
C ASN A 96 -17.53 -33.97 -6.60
N ASN A 97 -17.23 -33.85 -5.30
CA ASN A 97 -18.21 -34.05 -4.24
C ASN A 97 -19.15 -32.83 -4.04
N TYR A 98 -18.71 -31.63 -4.46
CA TYR A 98 -19.45 -30.37 -4.31
C TYR A 98 -19.59 -29.65 -5.65
N PRO A 99 -20.34 -30.21 -6.63
CA PRO A 99 -20.52 -29.64 -7.96
C PRO A 99 -21.24 -28.26 -7.92
N GLU A 100 -21.95 -27.97 -6.84
CA GLU A 100 -22.63 -26.70 -6.62
C GLU A 100 -21.69 -25.50 -6.59
N PHE A 101 -20.42 -25.71 -6.27
CA PHE A 101 -19.42 -24.64 -6.31
C PHE A 101 -19.00 -24.26 -7.72
N ASN A 102 -19.31 -25.09 -8.73
CA ASN A 102 -18.95 -24.86 -10.11
C ASN A 102 -17.51 -24.37 -10.28
N THR A 103 -16.57 -25.06 -9.63
CA THR A 103 -15.16 -24.69 -9.53
C THR A 103 -14.32 -25.94 -9.76
N ASN A 104 -13.27 -25.85 -10.55
CA ASN A 104 -12.32 -26.94 -10.75
C ASN A 104 -11.13 -26.87 -9.79
N ALA A 105 -10.31 -27.93 -9.72
CA ALA A 105 -9.14 -27.97 -8.82
C ALA A 105 -8.13 -26.86 -9.09
N GLU A 106 -7.93 -26.44 -10.34
CA GLU A 106 -7.00 -25.37 -10.69
C GLU A 106 -7.46 -24.00 -10.18
N GLU A 107 -8.77 -23.75 -10.21
CA GLU A 107 -9.35 -22.53 -9.65
C GLU A 107 -9.31 -22.55 -8.12
N LEU A 108 -9.60 -23.70 -7.51
CA LEU A 108 -9.48 -23.89 -6.06
C LEU A 108 -8.03 -23.65 -5.61
N LEU A 109 -7.05 -24.16 -6.34
CA LEU A 109 -5.64 -23.94 -6.04
C LEU A 109 -5.26 -22.47 -5.95
N LYS A 110 -5.83 -21.61 -6.79
CA LYS A 110 -5.59 -20.16 -6.79
C LYS A 110 -6.27 -19.45 -5.63
N LYS A 111 -7.36 -20.01 -5.11
CA LYS A 111 -8.17 -19.44 -4.03
C LYS A 111 -7.74 -19.91 -2.65
N VAL A 112 -7.04 -21.06 -2.58
CA VAL A 112 -6.66 -21.73 -1.33
C VAL A 112 -5.27 -21.30 -0.89
N ASN A 113 -5.16 -20.87 0.35
CA ASN A 113 -3.89 -20.65 1.02
C ASN A 113 -3.84 -21.43 2.34
N VAL A 114 -2.72 -22.09 2.61
CA VAL A 114 -2.53 -22.86 3.82
C VAL A 114 -1.31 -22.35 4.56
N SER A 115 -1.50 -21.97 5.79
CA SER A 115 -0.43 -21.52 6.69
C SER A 115 -0.39 -22.36 7.96
N SER A 116 0.71 -22.31 8.68
CA SER A 116 0.83 -22.94 10.00
C SER A 116 1.45 -21.94 10.97
N VAL A 117 1.09 -22.05 12.22
CA VAL A 117 1.78 -21.31 13.28
C VAL A 117 3.11 -22.04 13.56
N ASN A 118 4.21 -21.31 13.55
CA ASN A 118 5.54 -21.89 13.75
C ASN A 118 5.60 -22.75 15.03
N ASN A 119 6.21 -23.91 14.91
CA ASN A 119 6.38 -24.88 16.00
C ASN A 119 5.07 -25.39 16.62
N THR A 120 3.99 -25.44 15.85
CA THR A 120 2.72 -26.02 16.29
C THR A 120 2.18 -27.03 15.27
N GLN A 121 1.29 -27.91 15.71
CA GLN A 121 0.58 -28.87 14.88
C GLN A 121 -0.70 -28.30 14.26
N VAL A 122 -0.91 -26.99 14.39
CA VAL A 122 -2.10 -26.31 13.89
C VAL A 122 -1.84 -25.69 12.52
N MET A 123 -2.69 -26.04 11.57
CA MET A 123 -2.76 -25.42 10.24
C MET A 123 -3.97 -24.52 10.16
N THR A 124 -3.82 -23.40 9.49
CA THR A 124 -4.92 -22.51 9.12
C THR A 124 -5.11 -22.60 7.61
N LEU A 125 -6.24 -23.13 7.21
CA LEU A 125 -6.70 -23.16 5.83
C LEU A 125 -7.52 -21.89 5.58
N VAL A 126 -7.21 -21.19 4.50
CA VAL A 126 -7.83 -19.92 4.13
C VAL A 126 -8.30 -20.04 2.69
N VAL A 127 -9.53 -19.62 2.43
CA VAL A 127 -10.08 -19.55 1.08
C VAL A 127 -10.54 -18.11 0.81
N ARG A 128 -10.23 -17.61 -0.39
CA ARG A 128 -10.62 -16.30 -0.86
C ARG A 128 -11.63 -16.43 -2.01
N ASP A 129 -12.75 -15.72 -1.89
CA ASP A 129 -13.78 -15.68 -2.94
C ASP A 129 -14.46 -14.31 -2.97
N ASN A 130 -15.26 -14.07 -4.01
CA ASN A 130 -16.02 -12.83 -4.19
C ASN A 130 -17.18 -12.66 -3.17
N SER A 131 -17.50 -13.71 -2.40
CA SER A 131 -18.50 -13.72 -1.34
C SER A 131 -17.96 -14.41 -0.11
N TYR A 132 -18.18 -13.85 1.06
CA TYR A 132 -17.78 -14.46 2.33
C TYR A 132 -18.45 -15.82 2.54
N GLN A 133 -19.76 -15.92 2.28
CA GLN A 133 -20.50 -17.19 2.44
C GLN A 133 -19.88 -18.29 1.58
N ARG A 134 -19.60 -18.01 0.31
CA ARG A 134 -18.98 -18.97 -0.59
C ARG A 134 -17.56 -19.34 -0.15
N ALA A 135 -16.77 -18.40 0.32
CA ALA A 135 -15.46 -18.69 0.89
C ALA A 135 -15.54 -19.60 2.11
N ALA A 136 -16.54 -19.38 3.00
CA ALA A 136 -16.78 -20.19 4.19
C ALA A 136 -17.24 -21.61 3.85
N GLU A 137 -18.14 -21.77 2.88
CA GLU A 137 -18.59 -23.08 2.39
C GLU A 137 -17.42 -23.86 1.78
N LEU A 138 -16.63 -23.22 0.91
CA LEU A 138 -15.46 -23.83 0.27
C LEU A 138 -14.40 -24.26 1.28
N VAL A 139 -14.04 -23.39 2.24
CA VAL A 139 -13.00 -23.72 3.23
C VAL A 139 -13.43 -24.88 4.13
N ASN A 140 -14.71 -24.95 4.49
CA ASN A 140 -15.25 -26.04 5.30
C ASN A 140 -15.30 -27.36 4.50
N ALA A 141 -15.73 -27.30 3.23
CA ALA A 141 -15.72 -28.46 2.33
C ALA A 141 -14.30 -29.03 2.13
N ILE A 142 -13.32 -28.19 1.85
CA ILE A 142 -11.92 -28.59 1.70
C ILE A 142 -11.40 -29.20 3.01
N SER A 143 -11.72 -28.61 4.16
CA SER A 143 -11.31 -29.13 5.46
C SER A 143 -11.90 -30.49 5.76
N LEU A 144 -13.16 -30.70 5.38
CA LEU A 144 -13.86 -31.99 5.58
C LEU A 144 -13.27 -33.06 4.67
N VAL A 145 -13.07 -32.79 3.39
CA VAL A 145 -12.43 -33.70 2.45
C VAL A 145 -11.01 -34.05 2.91
N PHE A 146 -10.23 -33.04 3.31
CA PHE A 146 -8.89 -33.29 3.85
C PHE A 146 -8.92 -34.21 5.07
N LYS A 147 -9.84 -33.97 6.01
CA LYS A 147 -10.01 -34.85 7.18
C LYS A 147 -10.37 -36.31 6.80
N GLN A 148 -11.13 -36.49 5.71
CA GLN A 148 -11.54 -37.81 5.24
C GLN A 148 -10.43 -38.53 4.45
N GLU A 149 -9.70 -37.84 3.60
CA GLU A 149 -8.73 -38.42 2.68
C GLU A 149 -7.35 -38.64 3.31
N ILE A 150 -6.92 -37.78 4.23
CA ILE A 150 -5.57 -37.89 4.83
C ILE A 150 -5.30 -39.23 5.52
N PRO A 151 -6.24 -39.82 6.28
CA PRO A 151 -6.01 -41.13 6.89
C PRO A 151 -5.71 -42.24 5.88
N SER A 152 -6.28 -42.17 4.68
CA SER A 152 -6.03 -43.15 3.61
C SER A 152 -4.68 -42.98 2.92
N LEU A 153 -4.20 -41.73 2.83
CA LEU A 153 -2.93 -41.38 2.17
C LEU A 153 -1.71 -41.51 3.10
N PHE A 154 -1.90 -41.24 4.36
CA PHE A 154 -0.84 -41.22 5.37
C PHE A 154 -1.38 -41.91 6.62
N ASN A 155 -1.01 -42.98 7.03
CA ASN A 155 -1.43 -43.75 8.21
C ASN A 155 -1.60 -42.88 9.50
N VAL A 156 -2.33 -41.75 9.40
CA VAL A 156 -2.60 -40.73 10.40
C VAL A 156 -4.01 -40.90 10.92
N GLN A 157 -4.19 -41.17 12.19
CA GLN A 157 -5.51 -41.50 12.75
C GLN A 157 -6.29 -40.28 13.28
N ASN A 158 -5.63 -39.15 13.58
CA ASN A 158 -6.26 -38.05 14.27
C ASN A 158 -6.09 -36.70 13.51
N VAL A 159 -7.04 -36.46 12.60
CA VAL A 159 -7.25 -35.12 12.02
C VAL A 159 -8.51 -34.52 12.62
N SER A 160 -8.38 -33.38 13.29
CA SER A 160 -9.52 -32.70 13.90
C SER A 160 -9.64 -31.25 13.40
N ILE A 161 -10.85 -30.87 13.06
CA ILE A 161 -11.16 -29.46 12.75
C ILE A 161 -11.40 -28.75 14.09
N LEU A 162 -10.55 -27.78 14.40
CA LEU A 162 -10.64 -27.01 15.66
C LEU A 162 -11.68 -25.91 15.59
N ASN A 163 -11.79 -25.27 14.45
CA ASN A 163 -12.71 -24.17 14.22
C ASN A 163 -13.12 -24.14 12.76
N GLU A 164 -14.42 -24.26 12.52
CA GLU A 164 -15.00 -24.13 11.18
C GLU A 164 -15.32 -22.66 10.89
N ALA A 165 -15.28 -22.30 9.62
CA ALA A 165 -15.74 -21.00 9.19
C ALA A 165 -17.26 -20.89 9.39
N LYS A 166 -17.70 -19.84 10.08
CA LYS A 166 -19.12 -19.58 10.31
C LYS A 166 -19.78 -19.14 9.03
N LEU A 167 -20.81 -19.83 8.57
CA LEU A 167 -21.55 -19.47 7.36
C LEU A 167 -22.32 -18.15 7.54
N ASN A 168 -22.89 -17.93 8.72
CA ASN A 168 -23.63 -16.72 9.08
C ASN A 168 -23.04 -16.11 10.36
N PRO A 169 -21.94 -15.38 10.28
CA PRO A 169 -21.38 -14.70 11.43
C PRO A 169 -22.30 -13.52 11.85
N PRO A 170 -22.35 -13.16 13.13
CA PRO A 170 -23.17 -12.04 13.61
C PRO A 170 -22.75 -10.68 13.00
N VAL A 171 -21.51 -10.57 12.57
CA VAL A 171 -20.98 -9.45 11.77
C VAL A 171 -20.24 -10.07 10.60
N GLU A 172 -20.67 -9.77 9.37
CA GLU A 172 -19.96 -10.24 8.18
C GLU A 172 -18.57 -9.59 8.11
N PRO A 173 -17.51 -10.38 7.94
CA PRO A 173 -16.17 -9.82 7.73
C PRO A 173 -16.17 -8.97 6.46
N GLY A 174 -15.55 -7.79 6.56
CA GLY A 174 -15.35 -6.94 5.40
C GLY A 174 -14.43 -7.58 4.37
N PRO A 175 -14.42 -7.07 3.13
CA PRO A 175 -13.50 -7.55 2.10
C PRO A 175 -12.04 -7.32 2.50
N VAL A 176 -11.19 -8.30 2.24
CA VAL A 176 -9.73 -8.22 2.48
C VAL A 176 -8.99 -7.58 1.32
N GLU A 177 -9.58 -7.62 0.12
CA GLU A 177 -9.08 -6.94 -1.07
C GLU A 177 -10.22 -6.13 -1.73
N PRO A 178 -9.90 -5.00 -2.37
CA PRO A 178 -8.59 -4.37 -2.47
C PRO A 178 -8.16 -3.67 -1.17
N ASN A 179 -6.88 -3.76 -0.85
CA ASN A 179 -6.33 -2.97 0.25
C ASN A 179 -6.11 -1.52 -0.24
N VAL A 180 -7.14 -0.67 -0.07
CA VAL A 180 -7.14 0.72 -0.55
C VAL A 180 -5.98 1.51 0.04
N VAL A 181 -5.67 1.30 1.33
CA VAL A 181 -4.58 2.01 2.01
C VAL A 181 -3.23 1.67 1.40
N MET A 182 -2.96 0.38 1.15
CA MET A 182 -1.71 -0.07 0.53
C MET A 182 -1.59 0.44 -0.91
N ASN A 183 -2.66 0.36 -1.70
CA ASN A 183 -2.67 0.85 -3.09
C ASN A 183 -2.42 2.36 -3.14
N LEU A 184 -3.03 3.12 -2.22
CA LEU A 184 -2.83 4.57 -2.12
C LEU A 184 -1.40 4.92 -1.68
N ALA A 185 -0.82 4.18 -0.74
CA ALA A 185 0.56 4.37 -0.30
C ALA A 185 1.56 4.14 -1.45
N ILE A 186 1.37 3.07 -2.23
CA ILE A 186 2.20 2.79 -3.41
C ILE A 186 2.03 3.89 -4.45
N ALA A 187 0.80 4.29 -4.76
CA ALA A 187 0.50 5.36 -5.70
C ALA A 187 1.15 6.69 -5.27
N PHE A 188 1.13 7.01 -3.98
CA PHE A 188 1.76 8.20 -3.42
C PHE A 188 3.28 8.20 -3.63
N ILE A 189 3.97 7.09 -3.30
CA ILE A 189 5.42 6.99 -3.46
C ILE A 189 5.80 7.11 -4.94
N VAL A 190 5.12 6.38 -5.83
CA VAL A 190 5.40 6.40 -7.27
C VAL A 190 5.13 7.78 -7.87
N SER A 191 4.00 8.41 -7.50
CA SER A 191 3.67 9.75 -8.00
C SER A 191 4.64 10.82 -7.52
N LEU A 192 5.14 10.70 -6.29
CA LEU A 192 6.16 11.60 -5.76
C LEU A 192 7.48 11.46 -6.54
N MET A 193 7.90 10.22 -6.84
CA MET A 193 9.10 9.98 -7.65
C MET A 193 8.95 10.55 -9.07
N ILE A 194 7.80 10.34 -9.71
CA ILE A 194 7.50 10.90 -11.03
C ILE A 194 7.47 12.43 -10.98
N GLY A 195 6.79 13.00 -9.99
CA GLY A 195 6.69 14.44 -9.81
C GLY A 195 8.04 15.13 -9.61
N LEU A 196 8.90 14.56 -8.79
CA LEU A 196 10.28 15.02 -8.61
C LEU A 196 11.09 14.87 -9.89
N GLY A 197 11.00 13.73 -10.57
CA GLY A 197 11.69 13.51 -11.84
C GLY A 197 11.32 14.54 -12.90
N ILE A 198 10.02 14.84 -13.05
CA ILE A 198 9.53 15.88 -13.97
C ILE A 198 10.00 17.27 -13.54
N ALA A 199 9.99 17.56 -12.23
CA ALA A 199 10.46 18.85 -11.71
C ALA A 199 11.94 19.10 -12.05
N PHE A 200 12.79 18.09 -11.86
CA PHE A 200 14.21 18.18 -12.23
C PHE A 200 14.42 18.24 -13.72
N LEU A 201 13.68 17.44 -14.49
CA LEU A 201 13.76 17.46 -15.96
C LEU A 201 13.40 18.84 -16.52
N LEU A 202 12.32 19.44 -16.02
CA LEU A 202 11.89 20.77 -16.45
C LEU A 202 12.87 21.87 -15.99
N GLU A 203 13.57 21.70 -14.88
CA GLU A 203 14.60 22.64 -14.47
C GLU A 203 15.87 22.47 -15.31
N TYR A 204 16.22 21.23 -15.67
CA TYR A 204 17.33 20.94 -16.58
C TYR A 204 17.11 21.52 -17.99
N LEU A 205 15.85 21.58 -18.44
CA LEU A 205 15.47 22.17 -19.75
C LEU A 205 15.19 23.68 -19.67
N ASP A 206 15.27 24.30 -18.47
CA ASP A 206 15.01 25.73 -18.27
C ASP A 206 16.31 26.53 -18.40
N ASP A 207 16.67 26.87 -19.64
CA ASP A 207 17.87 27.67 -19.97
C ASP A 207 17.71 29.16 -19.67
N THR A 208 16.74 29.57 -18.88
CA THR A 208 16.47 30.98 -18.57
C THR A 208 17.46 31.51 -17.52
N LEU A 209 18.21 32.53 -17.89
CA LEU A 209 19.09 33.31 -16.99
C LEU A 209 18.24 34.06 -15.97
N LYS A 210 18.31 33.72 -14.71
CA LYS A 210 17.47 34.32 -13.64
C LYS A 210 18.26 35.01 -12.54
N THR A 211 19.53 34.69 -12.40
CA THR A 211 20.39 35.24 -11.35
C THR A 211 21.55 36.01 -11.93
N GLU A 212 22.11 36.93 -11.13
CA GLU A 212 23.31 37.67 -11.49
C GLU A 212 24.50 36.75 -11.75
N GLU A 213 24.57 35.67 -10.97
CA GLU A 213 25.58 34.62 -11.11
C GLU A 213 25.48 33.88 -12.45
N ASP A 214 24.26 33.67 -12.96
CA ASP A 214 24.04 33.08 -14.28
C ASP A 214 24.57 33.99 -15.39
N ILE A 215 24.34 35.32 -15.27
CA ILE A 215 24.80 36.30 -16.26
C ILE A 215 26.32 36.38 -16.29
N GLU A 216 26.95 36.46 -15.11
CA GLU A 216 28.42 36.48 -15.01
C GLU A 216 29.05 35.18 -15.57
N LYS A 217 28.44 34.08 -15.30
CA LYS A 217 28.91 32.75 -15.74
C LYS A 217 28.79 32.53 -17.26
N TYR A 218 27.65 32.92 -17.86
CA TYR A 218 27.41 32.76 -19.29
C TYR A 218 28.02 33.83 -20.16
N LEU A 219 28.06 35.06 -19.71
CA LEU A 219 28.57 36.22 -20.48
C LEU A 219 29.99 36.62 -20.08
N GLY A 220 30.48 36.16 -18.93
CA GLY A 220 31.81 36.55 -18.40
C GLY A 220 31.91 38.05 -18.06
N LEU A 221 30.76 38.73 -17.89
CA LEU A 221 30.68 40.17 -17.63
C LEU A 221 30.06 40.42 -16.25
N PRO A 222 30.65 41.26 -15.42
CA PRO A 222 30.06 41.63 -14.13
C PRO A 222 28.78 42.43 -14.31
N THR A 223 27.78 42.17 -13.50
CA THR A 223 26.53 42.94 -13.48
C THR A 223 26.76 44.32 -12.90
N ILE A 224 26.48 45.38 -13.68
CA ILE A 224 26.71 46.77 -13.30
C ILE A 224 25.56 47.31 -12.50
N ALA A 225 24.32 46.91 -12.78
CA ALA A 225 23.11 47.35 -12.07
C ALA A 225 21.96 46.35 -12.26
N MET A 226 21.10 46.23 -11.24
CA MET A 226 19.86 45.48 -11.28
C MET A 226 18.66 46.41 -11.13
N ILE A 227 17.70 46.36 -12.05
CA ILE A 227 16.46 47.12 -11.97
C ILE A 227 15.35 46.18 -11.47
N THR A 228 14.96 46.36 -10.23
CA THR A 228 13.86 45.57 -9.65
C THR A 228 12.53 46.11 -10.17
N ARG A 229 11.69 45.23 -10.66
CA ARG A 229 10.32 45.57 -11.09
C ARG A 229 9.47 45.75 -9.84
N LEU A 230 9.11 47.01 -9.52
CA LEU A 230 8.18 47.31 -8.43
C LEU A 230 6.78 46.73 -8.80
N GLY A 231 6.19 45.93 -7.92
CA GLY A 231 4.81 45.45 -8.09
C GLY A 231 3.82 46.62 -8.02
N GLN A 232 2.72 46.57 -8.77
CA GLN A 232 1.69 47.62 -8.80
C GLN A 232 1.08 47.93 -7.42
N GLU A 233 1.20 47.04 -6.44
CA GLU A 233 0.75 47.29 -5.06
C GLU A 233 1.68 48.22 -4.28
N GLU A 234 2.99 48.17 -4.49
CA GLU A 234 3.96 49.03 -3.82
C GLU A 234 3.91 50.47 -4.35
N THR A 235 3.62 50.65 -5.65
CA THR A 235 3.42 51.98 -6.24
C THR A 235 2.18 52.67 -5.69
N ARG A 236 1.07 51.96 -5.44
CA ARG A 236 -0.13 52.52 -4.80
C ARG A 236 0.12 52.98 -3.35
N GLY A 237 0.93 52.22 -2.59
CA GLY A 237 1.30 52.58 -1.21
C GLY A 237 2.10 53.88 -1.14
N THR A 238 3.02 54.10 -2.08
CA THR A 238 3.89 55.26 -2.16
C THR A 238 3.13 56.52 -2.63
N GLU A 239 2.25 56.38 -3.63
CA GLU A 239 1.39 57.50 -4.07
C GLU A 239 0.44 57.98 -2.97
N THR A 240 -0.12 57.05 -2.17
CA THR A 240 -1.01 57.40 -1.05
C THR A 240 -0.25 58.14 0.07
N GLN A 241 1.01 57.81 0.33
CA GLN A 241 1.85 58.52 1.32
C GLN A 241 2.28 59.91 0.83
N VAL A 242 2.68 60.05 -0.41
CA VAL A 242 3.05 61.33 -1.01
C VAL A 242 1.85 62.27 -1.04
N GLN A 243 0.65 61.79 -1.38
CA GLN A 243 -0.59 62.59 -1.35
C GLN A 243 -0.99 63.02 0.08
N LYS A 244 -0.76 62.19 1.10
CA LYS A 244 -0.99 62.56 2.50
C LYS A 244 0.00 63.60 3.01
N LEU A 245 1.25 63.54 2.59
CA LEU A 245 2.28 64.54 2.96
C LEU A 245 2.03 65.86 2.28
N SER A 246 1.66 65.93 1.01
CA SER A 246 1.34 67.18 0.30
C SER A 246 0.09 67.88 0.84
N ARG A 247 -0.96 67.08 1.23
CA ARG A 247 -2.14 67.65 1.93
C ARG A 247 -1.78 68.28 3.28
N LYS A 248 -0.91 67.63 4.05
CA LYS A 248 -0.48 68.12 5.36
C LYS A 248 0.41 69.37 5.24
N ALA A 249 1.22 69.51 4.19
CA ALA A 249 2.02 70.72 3.90
C ALA A 249 1.13 71.87 3.46
N GLY A 250 0.09 71.66 2.63
CA GLY A 250 -0.87 72.70 2.22
C GLY A 250 -1.75 73.20 3.36
N GLU A 251 -2.03 72.42 4.37
CA GLU A 251 -2.83 72.79 5.54
C GLU A 251 -2.03 73.67 6.53
N LEU A 252 -0.70 73.52 6.55
CA LEU A 252 0.18 74.33 7.37
C LEU A 252 0.43 75.75 6.76
N GLU A 253 0.37 75.89 5.43
CA GLU A 253 0.48 77.21 4.78
C GLU A 253 -0.76 78.10 4.99
N HIS A 254 -1.96 77.52 5.11
CA HIS A 254 -3.18 78.29 5.37
C HIS A 254 -3.31 78.80 6.80
N VAL A 255 -2.58 78.23 7.76
CA VAL A 255 -2.63 78.68 9.16
C VAL A 255 -1.69 79.92 9.44
N THR A 256 -0.69 80.08 8.61
CA THR A 256 0.28 81.26 8.76
C THR A 256 -0.15 82.53 8.05
N ALA A 257 -1.20 82.52 7.20
CA ALA A 257 -1.69 83.67 6.49
C ALA A 257 -2.86 84.42 7.17
N ALA A 258 -3.28 83.97 8.37
CA ALA A 258 -4.40 84.58 9.12
C ALA A 258 -3.94 85.19 10.45
N LYS A 259 -2.88 86.03 10.41
CA LYS A 259 -2.53 86.92 11.53
C LYS A 259 -2.07 88.31 11.03
#